data_09559dd1949c692e4db76971db1fe975
#
_entry.id   09559dd1949c692e4db76971db1fe975
#
_cell.length_a   1.000
_cell.length_b   1.000
_cell.length_c   1.000
_cell.angle_alpha   90.00
_cell.angle_beta   90.00
_cell.angle_gamma   90.00
#
_symmetry.space_group_name_H-M   'P 1'
#
loop_
_entity.id
_entity.type
_entity.pdbx_description
1 polymer ?
#
loop_
_entity_poly.entity_id
_entity_poly.type
_entity_poly.pdbx_seq_one_letter_code
_entity_poly.pdbx_strand_id
1 'polypeptide(L)'
;IDESMDTEQMEKDPQPWEFRSKPAWQRLIIMLGGVTVNIILGFAIYMMIMFIWGKTILPSESIPMGLNPSPIVQELGFEKGDKIIYVDGKKLDNVLDINTFLFLRDIKTVTVKNKDGITRNIIIPKGIGKKMFESGQMIAFSPFIPAIIDSVVPNSSAMLAGLQKGDLFKKVNGIEIMDWTSFRDKIQSNKTENITIGIERNKRLLEVSLKPNEIGQIGVSVKIPDISFQNKKLSLTESIVEGFNYGYWTLHDYIYQFKYIFSKKGAQQLGGFGTIGSIFPSSWNWKGFWHTTALLSIILAFMNVLPIPALDGGHVMFLFYEMISGKKPNDKFMEYAQMFGFFLLLALVIYANGNDIYRALS
;
A
#
# COMPACT_ATOMS: atom_id res chain seq x y z
N ILE A 1 0.00 27.18 -23.91
CA ILE A 1 -1.31 26.59 -24.14
C ILE A 1 -2.26 27.75 -24.02
N ASP A 2 -2.89 28.18 -25.13
CA ASP A 2 -3.83 29.30 -25.15
C ASP A 2 -5.18 28.83 -24.58
N GLU A 3 -5.22 28.67 -23.28
CA GLU A 3 -6.43 28.61 -22.47
C GLU A 3 -6.69 29.97 -21.81
N SER A 4 -6.11 31.04 -22.40
CA SER A 4 -6.40 32.39 -21.92
C SER A 4 -7.89 32.67 -22.18
N MET A 5 -8.62 33.04 -21.13
CA MET A 5 -9.99 33.57 -21.23
C MET A 5 -10.01 34.92 -21.95
N ASP A 6 -9.01 35.22 -22.75
CA ASP A 6 -8.90 36.41 -23.56
C ASP A 6 -9.67 36.20 -24.85
N THR A 7 -10.95 36.53 -24.79
CA THR A 7 -11.88 36.44 -25.94
C THR A 7 -11.36 37.23 -27.16
N GLU A 8 -10.66 38.34 -26.96
CA GLU A 8 -10.11 39.15 -28.05
C GLU A 8 -8.97 38.44 -28.82
N GLN A 9 -8.18 37.60 -28.15
CA GLN A 9 -7.16 36.76 -28.80
C GLN A 9 -7.78 35.55 -29.51
N MET A 10 -8.86 35.02 -28.97
CA MET A 10 -9.57 33.86 -29.55
C MET A 10 -10.30 34.20 -30.87
N GLU A 11 -10.70 35.47 -31.08
CA GLU A 11 -11.34 35.96 -32.30
C GLU A 11 -10.36 36.15 -33.48
N LYS A 12 -9.03 36.25 -33.21
CA LYS A 12 -8.00 36.39 -34.25
C LYS A 12 -7.65 35.05 -34.86
N ASP A 13 -7.28 35.07 -36.16
CA ASP A 13 -6.77 33.89 -36.84
C ASP A 13 -5.54 33.31 -36.11
N PRO A 14 -5.50 31.96 -35.92
CA PRO A 14 -4.43 31.34 -35.17
C PRO A 14 -3.08 31.49 -35.86
N GLN A 15 -2.09 31.95 -35.14
CA GLN A 15 -0.72 32.08 -35.65
C GLN A 15 -0.08 30.69 -35.82
N PRO A 16 0.89 30.53 -36.76
CA PRO A 16 1.50 29.23 -37.06
C PRO A 16 2.18 28.53 -35.87
N TRP A 17 2.57 29.25 -34.84
CA TRP A 17 3.18 28.70 -33.60
C TRP A 17 2.20 28.38 -32.51
N GLU A 18 0.92 28.79 -32.63
CA GLU A 18 -0.10 28.53 -31.63
C GLU A 18 -0.56 27.07 -31.63
N PHE A 19 -0.90 26.54 -30.43
CA PHE A 19 -1.41 25.18 -30.26
C PHE A 19 -2.65 24.91 -31.14
N ARG A 20 -3.58 25.87 -31.23
CA ARG A 20 -4.82 25.74 -32.00
C ARG A 20 -4.63 25.68 -33.52
N SER A 21 -3.46 26.13 -34.03
CA SER A 21 -3.09 26.05 -35.45
C SER A 21 -2.57 24.67 -35.88
N LYS A 22 -2.18 23.81 -34.91
CA LYS A 22 -1.54 22.54 -35.19
C LYS A 22 -2.58 21.44 -35.48
N PRO A 23 -2.22 20.46 -36.33
CA PRO A 23 -3.07 19.29 -36.54
C PRO A 23 -3.26 18.49 -35.28
N ALA A 24 -4.37 17.75 -35.15
CA ALA A 24 -4.80 17.05 -33.93
C ALA A 24 -3.70 16.13 -33.35
N TRP A 25 -2.93 15.43 -34.18
CA TRP A 25 -1.84 14.55 -33.72
C TRP A 25 -0.69 15.30 -33.05
N GLN A 26 -0.35 16.52 -33.50
CA GLN A 26 0.68 17.34 -32.84
C GLN A 26 0.20 17.87 -31.51
N ARG A 27 -1.07 18.31 -31.47
CA ARG A 27 -1.73 18.74 -30.22
C ARG A 27 -1.78 17.60 -29.22
N LEU A 28 -2.04 16.36 -29.68
CA LEU A 28 -2.02 15.16 -28.84
C LEU A 28 -0.64 14.92 -28.20
N ILE A 29 0.44 15.03 -28.98
CA ILE A 29 1.81 14.89 -28.44
C ILE A 29 2.11 15.94 -27.38
N ILE A 30 1.70 17.19 -27.61
CA ILE A 30 1.91 18.27 -26.64
C ILE A 30 1.16 17.98 -25.32
N MET A 31 -0.11 17.54 -25.40
CA MET A 31 -0.91 17.20 -24.21
C MET A 31 -0.36 16.00 -23.45
N LEU A 32 0.13 14.98 -24.17
CA LEU A 32 0.76 13.81 -23.54
C LEU A 32 2.17 14.12 -23.00
N GLY A 33 2.76 15.27 -23.33
CA GLY A 33 4.09 15.65 -22.91
C GLY A 33 4.27 15.65 -21.40
N GLY A 34 3.34 16.27 -20.66
CA GLY A 34 3.35 16.31 -19.18
C GLY A 34 3.29 14.91 -18.56
N VAL A 35 2.38 14.08 -19.05
CA VAL A 35 2.25 12.68 -18.62
C VAL A 35 3.53 11.89 -18.87
N THR A 36 4.08 12.02 -20.08
CA THR A 36 5.32 11.33 -20.48
C THR A 36 6.50 11.73 -19.62
N VAL A 37 6.66 13.02 -19.34
CA VAL A 37 7.74 13.53 -18.48
C VAL A 37 7.58 12.99 -17.05
N ASN A 38 6.37 12.96 -16.51
CA ASN A 38 6.12 12.42 -15.17
C ASN A 38 6.42 10.92 -15.08
N ILE A 39 6.08 10.13 -16.11
CA ILE A 39 6.45 8.70 -16.16
C ILE A 39 7.97 8.56 -16.19
N ILE A 40 8.65 9.24 -17.13
CA ILE A 40 10.11 9.16 -17.26
C ILE A 40 10.78 9.58 -15.95
N LEU A 41 10.33 10.67 -15.33
CA LEU A 41 10.89 11.17 -14.09
C LEU A 41 10.72 10.15 -12.95
N GLY A 42 9.53 9.58 -12.77
CA GLY A 42 9.27 8.57 -11.75
C GLY A 42 10.16 7.34 -11.91
N PHE A 43 10.29 6.83 -13.14
CA PHE A 43 11.16 5.69 -13.44
C PHE A 43 12.65 6.04 -13.24
N ALA A 44 13.10 7.20 -13.70
CA ALA A 44 14.48 7.66 -13.51
C ALA A 44 14.84 7.78 -12.03
N ILE A 45 13.93 8.30 -11.20
CA ILE A 45 14.13 8.38 -9.75
C ILE A 45 14.22 6.98 -9.13
N TYR A 46 13.38 6.00 -9.52
CA TYR A 46 13.52 4.64 -9.01
C TYR A 46 14.84 3.98 -9.42
N MET A 47 15.31 4.19 -10.66
CA MET A 47 16.64 3.73 -11.09
C MET A 47 17.75 4.37 -10.24
N MET A 48 17.65 5.67 -9.97
CA MET A 48 18.57 6.40 -9.08
C MET A 48 18.55 5.83 -7.65
N ILE A 49 17.37 5.57 -7.08
CA ILE A 49 17.23 4.97 -5.75
C ILE A 49 17.92 3.60 -5.69
N MET A 50 17.70 2.75 -6.69
CA MET A 50 18.32 1.42 -6.78
C MET A 50 19.84 1.51 -6.89
N PHE A 51 20.36 2.53 -7.59
CA PHE A 51 21.80 2.75 -7.74
C PHE A 51 22.45 3.26 -6.45
N ILE A 52 21.85 4.27 -5.79
CA ILE A 52 22.45 4.94 -4.62
C ILE A 52 22.29 4.08 -3.35
N TRP A 53 21.10 3.56 -3.11
CA TRP A 53 20.77 2.85 -1.87
C TRP A 53 20.69 1.33 -2.00
N GLY A 54 20.72 0.81 -3.24
CA GLY A 54 20.56 -0.61 -3.49
C GLY A 54 19.14 -1.12 -3.25
N LYS A 55 18.97 -2.44 -3.35
CA LYS A 55 17.71 -3.15 -3.16
C LYS A 55 17.67 -3.78 -1.77
N THR A 56 16.65 -3.43 -0.99
CA THR A 56 16.39 -4.09 0.29
C THR A 56 15.69 -5.42 0.02
N ILE A 57 16.25 -6.50 0.51
CA ILE A 57 15.72 -7.86 0.39
C ILE A 57 15.40 -8.43 1.78
N LEU A 58 14.35 -9.23 1.85
CA LEU A 58 13.95 -9.99 3.02
C LEU A 58 13.58 -11.41 2.57
N PRO A 59 14.57 -12.28 2.36
CA PRO A 59 14.30 -13.65 1.97
C PRO A 59 13.53 -14.40 3.08
N SER A 60 12.79 -15.42 2.71
CA SER A 60 11.95 -16.18 3.65
C SER A 60 12.77 -16.79 4.79
N GLU A 61 14.03 -17.10 4.53
CA GLU A 61 14.99 -17.64 5.50
C GLU A 61 15.35 -16.64 6.61
N SER A 62 15.25 -15.34 6.31
CA SER A 62 15.48 -14.24 7.28
C SER A 62 14.33 -14.03 8.27
N ILE A 63 13.26 -14.79 8.16
CA ILE A 63 12.16 -14.83 9.14
C ILE A 63 12.21 -16.19 9.86
N PRO A 64 12.91 -16.28 11.01
CA PRO A 64 13.21 -17.56 11.66
C PRO A 64 11.96 -18.36 12.02
N MET A 65 10.92 -17.66 12.51
CA MET A 65 9.68 -18.26 12.99
C MET A 65 8.61 -18.42 11.88
N GLY A 66 8.93 -18.06 10.61
CA GLY A 66 7.99 -18.05 9.50
C GLY A 66 6.94 -16.95 9.60
N LEU A 67 5.87 -17.10 8.86
CA LEU A 67 4.82 -16.09 8.71
C LEU A 67 3.59 -16.41 9.55
N ASN A 68 2.85 -15.38 9.91
CA ASN A 68 1.54 -15.44 10.55
C ASN A 68 0.48 -15.07 9.49
N PRO A 69 -0.29 -16.04 8.98
CA PRO A 69 -1.35 -15.79 8.01
C PRO A 69 -2.58 -15.19 8.68
N SER A 70 -3.22 -14.22 8.02
CA SER A 70 -4.52 -13.70 8.42
C SER A 70 -5.62 -14.77 8.24
N PRO A 71 -6.78 -14.64 8.93
CA PRO A 71 -7.87 -15.61 8.83
C PRO A 71 -8.28 -15.93 7.38
N ILE A 72 -8.31 -14.93 6.51
CA ILE A 72 -8.74 -15.11 5.11
C ILE A 72 -7.82 -16.03 4.29
N VAL A 73 -6.51 -16.03 4.57
CA VAL A 73 -5.57 -16.92 3.89
C VAL A 73 -5.40 -18.25 4.63
N GLN A 74 -5.69 -18.31 5.93
CA GLN A 74 -5.77 -19.58 6.65
C GLN A 74 -6.84 -20.50 6.04
N GLU A 75 -7.98 -19.95 5.57
CA GLU A 75 -9.01 -20.69 4.84
C GLU A 75 -8.48 -21.36 3.55
N LEU A 76 -7.40 -20.84 2.98
CA LEU A 76 -6.75 -21.44 1.80
C LEU A 76 -5.76 -22.56 2.15
N GLY A 77 -5.52 -22.80 3.45
CA GLY A 77 -4.62 -23.84 3.93
C GLY A 77 -3.23 -23.32 4.35
N PHE A 78 -3.02 -22.01 4.46
CA PHE A 78 -1.79 -21.48 5.08
C PHE A 78 -1.83 -21.66 6.60
N GLU A 79 -0.70 -22.01 7.16
CA GLU A 79 -0.55 -22.27 8.60
C GLU A 79 0.45 -21.28 9.25
N LYS A 80 0.28 -21.06 10.56
CA LYS A 80 1.20 -20.23 11.32
C LYS A 80 2.60 -20.86 11.35
N GLY A 81 3.59 -20.06 10.98
CA GLY A 81 4.98 -20.49 10.88
C GLY A 81 5.38 -21.06 9.52
N ASP A 82 4.47 -21.04 8.53
CA ASP A 82 4.83 -21.35 7.14
C ASP A 82 5.88 -20.38 6.62
N LYS A 83 6.83 -20.89 5.85
CA LYS A 83 7.81 -20.11 5.09
C LYS A 83 7.47 -20.20 3.61
N ILE A 84 7.26 -19.05 2.97
CA ILE A 84 7.00 -18.98 1.53
C ILE A 84 8.31 -19.23 0.79
N ILE A 85 8.31 -20.22 -0.12
CA ILE A 85 9.46 -20.59 -0.92
C ILE A 85 9.36 -20.05 -2.33
N TYR A 86 8.19 -20.22 -2.98
CA TYR A 86 7.94 -19.77 -4.33
C TYR A 86 6.53 -19.19 -4.46
N VAL A 87 6.38 -18.22 -5.36
CA VAL A 87 5.11 -17.69 -5.85
C VAL A 87 5.11 -17.85 -7.37
N ASP A 88 4.18 -18.64 -7.90
CA ASP A 88 4.13 -19.03 -9.32
C ASP A 88 5.49 -19.54 -9.84
N GLY A 89 6.17 -20.36 -9.03
CA GLY A 89 7.48 -20.94 -9.35
C GLY A 89 8.68 -19.99 -9.24
N LYS A 90 8.47 -18.72 -8.81
CA LYS A 90 9.55 -17.73 -8.63
C LYS A 90 9.78 -17.45 -7.16
N LYS A 91 11.05 -17.34 -6.77
CA LYS A 91 11.45 -16.92 -5.41
C LYS A 91 11.23 -15.41 -5.26
N LEU A 92 10.71 -14.98 -4.11
CA LEU A 92 10.58 -13.56 -3.79
C LEU A 92 11.88 -13.05 -3.15
N ASP A 93 12.33 -11.88 -3.59
CA ASP A 93 13.44 -11.18 -2.93
C ASP A 93 13.02 -10.63 -1.57
N ASN A 94 11.79 -10.15 -1.46
CA ASN A 94 11.16 -9.77 -0.22
C ASN A 94 9.89 -10.61 -0.02
N VAL A 95 9.93 -11.49 0.98
CA VAL A 95 8.80 -12.41 1.23
C VAL A 95 7.51 -11.69 1.62
N LEU A 96 7.59 -10.49 2.19
CA LEU A 96 6.40 -9.69 2.53
C LEU A 96 5.70 -9.08 1.31
N ASP A 97 6.35 -9.09 0.14
CA ASP A 97 5.71 -8.69 -1.11
C ASP A 97 4.53 -9.62 -1.48
N ILE A 98 4.47 -10.81 -0.86
CA ILE A 98 3.30 -11.72 -0.99
C ILE A 98 1.99 -11.00 -0.69
N ASN A 99 1.98 -10.03 0.21
CA ASN A 99 0.78 -9.23 0.52
C ASN A 99 0.29 -8.46 -0.70
N THR A 100 1.19 -7.79 -1.39
CA THR A 100 0.90 -7.07 -2.64
C THR A 100 0.50 -8.02 -3.75
N PHE A 101 1.18 -9.17 -3.86
CA PHE A 101 0.89 -10.18 -4.87
C PHE A 101 -0.52 -10.76 -4.71
N LEU A 102 -0.93 -11.13 -3.50
CA LEU A 102 -2.28 -11.62 -3.22
C LEU A 102 -3.35 -10.55 -3.41
N PHE A 103 -3.04 -9.33 -3.05
CA PHE A 103 -4.02 -8.24 -3.06
C PHE A 103 -4.23 -7.64 -4.46
N LEU A 104 -3.14 -7.44 -5.22
CA LEU A 104 -3.15 -6.67 -6.47
C LEU A 104 -2.77 -7.46 -7.72
N ARG A 105 -2.26 -8.69 -7.59
CA ARG A 105 -1.77 -9.47 -8.73
C ARG A 105 -2.45 -10.81 -8.81
N ASP A 106 -2.70 -11.29 -10.02
CA ASP A 106 -3.37 -12.59 -10.25
C ASP A 106 -2.36 -13.75 -10.16
N ILE A 107 -1.91 -14.08 -8.94
CA ILE A 107 -1.08 -15.25 -8.69
C ILE A 107 -1.94 -16.53 -8.62
N LYS A 108 -1.35 -17.67 -8.98
CA LYS A 108 -2.05 -18.96 -9.06
C LYS A 108 -1.67 -19.91 -7.95
N THR A 109 -0.38 -19.94 -7.59
CA THR A 109 0.16 -20.91 -6.64
C THR A 109 1.19 -20.29 -5.72
N VAL A 110 1.17 -20.71 -4.46
CA VAL A 110 2.21 -20.38 -3.48
C VAL A 110 2.75 -21.67 -2.90
N THR A 111 4.06 -21.89 -3.02
CA THR A 111 4.75 -23.01 -2.40
C THR A 111 5.23 -22.59 -1.03
N VAL A 112 4.84 -23.31 -0.01
CA VAL A 112 5.24 -23.08 1.39
C VAL A 112 5.95 -24.29 1.97
N LYS A 113 6.79 -24.05 2.97
CA LYS A 113 7.44 -25.06 3.79
C LYS A 113 7.00 -24.87 5.24
N ASN A 114 6.40 -25.89 5.84
CA ASN A 114 5.96 -25.85 7.22
C ASN A 114 7.12 -26.04 8.22
N LYS A 115 6.79 -26.02 9.52
CA LYS A 115 7.77 -26.20 10.61
C LYS A 115 8.48 -27.54 10.57
N ASP A 116 7.81 -28.58 10.08
CA ASP A 116 8.32 -29.94 9.99
C ASP A 116 9.18 -30.17 8.74
N GLY A 117 9.35 -29.12 7.93
CA GLY A 117 10.14 -29.19 6.70
C GLY A 117 9.37 -29.70 5.48
N ILE A 118 8.07 -29.97 5.61
CA ILE A 118 7.22 -30.48 4.54
C ILE A 118 6.85 -29.32 3.61
N THR A 119 7.07 -29.52 2.30
CA THR A 119 6.72 -28.56 1.27
C THR A 119 5.34 -28.89 0.69
N ARG A 120 4.49 -27.86 0.52
CA ARG A 120 3.16 -28.00 -0.07
C ARG A 120 2.85 -26.82 -0.99
N ASN A 121 2.03 -27.06 -2.00
CA ASN A 121 1.56 -26.04 -2.92
C ASN A 121 0.13 -25.65 -2.55
N ILE A 122 -0.10 -24.35 -2.38
CA ILE A 122 -1.41 -23.78 -2.07
C ILE A 122 -1.92 -23.08 -3.34
N ILE A 123 -3.12 -23.46 -3.77
CA ILE A 123 -3.78 -22.87 -4.94
C ILE A 123 -4.49 -21.60 -4.50
N ILE A 124 -4.25 -20.52 -5.21
CA ILE A 124 -4.84 -19.21 -4.91
C ILE A 124 -6.07 -19.01 -5.81
N PRO A 125 -7.27 -18.84 -5.24
CA PRO A 125 -8.47 -18.61 -6.02
C PRO A 125 -8.45 -17.22 -6.66
N LYS A 126 -9.00 -17.12 -7.87
CA LYS A 126 -9.21 -15.82 -8.54
C LYS A 126 -10.05 -14.90 -7.67
N GLY A 127 -9.66 -13.62 -7.63
CA GLY A 127 -10.40 -12.60 -6.88
C GLY A 127 -10.12 -12.57 -5.37
N ILE A 128 -9.10 -13.27 -4.89
CA ILE A 128 -8.68 -13.23 -3.48
C ILE A 128 -8.45 -11.78 -3.01
N GLY A 129 -7.85 -10.93 -3.83
CA GLY A 129 -7.63 -9.51 -3.50
C GLY A 129 -8.94 -8.75 -3.23
N LYS A 130 -10.00 -9.03 -3.98
CA LYS A 130 -11.33 -8.46 -3.72
C LYS A 130 -11.88 -8.94 -2.36
N LYS A 131 -11.77 -10.23 -2.07
CA LYS A 131 -12.20 -10.81 -0.78
C LYS A 131 -11.41 -10.20 0.38
N MET A 132 -10.09 -10.01 0.22
CA MET A 132 -9.23 -9.32 1.20
C MET A 132 -9.66 -7.88 1.43
N PHE A 133 -9.99 -7.15 0.37
CA PHE A 133 -10.47 -5.76 0.47
C PHE A 133 -11.83 -5.68 1.19
N GLU A 134 -12.79 -6.52 0.81
CA GLU A 134 -14.12 -6.55 1.41
C GLU A 134 -14.11 -6.93 2.90
N SER A 135 -13.21 -7.86 3.30
CA SER A 135 -13.02 -8.24 4.70
C SER A 135 -12.22 -7.21 5.51
N GLY A 136 -11.51 -6.28 4.86
CA GLY A 136 -10.59 -5.35 5.52
C GLY A 136 -9.24 -5.95 5.89
N GLN A 137 -8.95 -7.18 5.45
CA GLN A 137 -7.71 -7.91 5.73
C GLN A 137 -6.71 -7.79 4.56
N MET A 138 -6.31 -6.56 4.23
CA MET A 138 -5.41 -6.30 3.11
C MET A 138 -3.96 -6.79 3.35
N ILE A 139 -3.58 -7.02 4.62
CA ILE A 139 -2.31 -7.66 4.99
C ILE A 139 -2.61 -9.14 5.26
N ALA A 140 -2.23 -9.99 4.29
CA ALA A 140 -2.43 -11.43 4.39
C ALA A 140 -1.43 -12.10 5.33
N PHE A 141 -0.19 -11.61 5.36
CA PHE A 141 0.91 -12.17 6.14
C PHE A 141 1.69 -11.11 6.89
N SER A 142 2.02 -11.41 8.12
CA SER A 142 3.01 -10.70 8.92
C SER A 142 4.07 -11.69 9.44
N PRO A 143 5.26 -11.24 9.88
CA PRO A 143 6.18 -12.12 10.58
C PRO A 143 5.51 -12.73 11.82
N PHE A 144 5.74 -14.02 12.05
CA PHE A 144 5.26 -14.67 13.27
C PHE A 144 6.09 -14.19 14.47
N ILE A 145 5.44 -13.56 15.44
CA ILE A 145 6.06 -13.07 16.67
C ILE A 145 5.48 -13.90 17.83
N PRO A 146 6.29 -14.74 18.51
CA PRO A 146 5.80 -15.47 19.67
C PRO A 146 5.45 -14.51 20.81
N ALA A 147 4.44 -14.85 21.57
CA ALA A 147 3.99 -14.03 22.72
C ALA A 147 4.88 -14.24 23.96
N ILE A 148 6.21 -14.05 23.82
CA ILE A 148 7.21 -14.20 24.88
C ILE A 148 7.61 -12.82 25.40
N ILE A 149 7.52 -12.61 26.71
CA ILE A 149 7.92 -11.34 27.34
C ILE A 149 9.45 -11.15 27.24
N ASP A 150 9.86 -10.03 26.68
CA ASP A 150 11.28 -9.59 26.69
C ASP A 150 11.56 -8.68 27.89
N SER A 151 10.66 -7.74 28.18
CA SER A 151 10.78 -6.88 29.37
C SER A 151 9.41 -6.49 29.91
N VAL A 152 9.39 -6.13 31.19
CA VAL A 152 8.22 -5.63 31.91
C VAL A 152 8.49 -4.20 32.34
N VAL A 153 7.55 -3.31 32.05
CA VAL A 153 7.66 -1.88 32.39
C VAL A 153 7.48 -1.70 33.90
N PRO A 154 8.35 -0.94 34.58
CA PRO A 154 8.21 -0.64 36.02
C PRO A 154 6.85 0.00 36.32
N ASN A 155 6.27 -0.35 37.45
CA ASN A 155 4.98 0.14 37.95
C ASN A 155 3.78 -0.11 37.01
N SER A 156 3.90 -1.04 36.07
CA SER A 156 2.81 -1.47 35.21
C SER A 156 1.94 -2.54 35.84
N SER A 157 0.72 -2.75 35.31
CA SER A 157 -0.15 -3.84 35.74
C SER A 157 0.48 -5.21 35.54
N ALA A 158 1.32 -5.39 34.53
CA ALA A 158 2.08 -6.61 34.34
C ALA A 158 3.09 -6.86 35.49
N MET A 159 3.82 -5.82 35.91
CA MET A 159 4.76 -5.94 37.04
C MET A 159 4.03 -6.25 38.37
N LEU A 160 2.93 -5.55 38.64
CA LEU A 160 2.14 -5.76 39.83
C LEU A 160 1.52 -7.18 39.90
N ALA A 161 1.20 -7.74 38.72
CA ALA A 161 0.70 -9.11 38.60
C ALA A 161 1.83 -10.18 38.63
N GLY A 162 3.09 -9.78 38.76
CA GLY A 162 4.23 -10.70 38.85
C GLY A 162 4.67 -11.33 37.54
N LEU A 163 4.33 -10.72 36.39
CA LEU A 163 4.84 -11.13 35.09
C LEU A 163 6.35 -10.85 34.99
N GLN A 164 7.09 -11.72 34.28
CA GLN A 164 8.54 -11.69 34.20
C GLN A 164 9.03 -11.90 32.78
N LYS A 165 10.25 -11.45 32.51
CA LYS A 165 10.96 -11.77 31.26
C LYS A 165 11.02 -13.29 31.04
N GLY A 166 10.70 -13.72 29.83
CA GLY A 166 10.67 -15.13 29.44
C GLY A 166 9.33 -15.83 29.60
N ASP A 167 8.35 -15.21 30.27
CA ASP A 167 6.99 -15.75 30.30
C ASP A 167 6.42 -15.84 28.89
N LEU A 168 5.81 -16.97 28.56
CA LEU A 168 5.11 -17.20 27.32
C LEU A 168 3.60 -17.11 27.59
N PHE A 169 2.92 -16.15 26.98
CA PHE A 169 1.48 -16.07 27.04
C PHE A 169 0.83 -17.25 26.29
N LYS A 170 -0.08 -17.95 26.95
CA LYS A 170 -0.80 -19.12 26.42
C LYS A 170 -2.28 -18.88 26.28
N LYS A 171 -2.91 -18.17 27.23
CA LYS A 171 -4.34 -17.95 27.28
C LYS A 171 -4.66 -16.54 27.74
N VAL A 172 -5.79 -16.00 27.29
CA VAL A 172 -6.46 -14.81 27.85
C VAL A 172 -7.93 -15.15 28.06
N ASN A 173 -8.41 -15.04 29.29
CA ASN A 173 -9.78 -15.41 29.69
C ASN A 173 -10.13 -16.84 29.21
N GLY A 174 -9.21 -17.79 29.36
CA GLY A 174 -9.38 -19.19 28.95
C GLY A 174 -9.20 -19.46 27.45
N ILE A 175 -9.14 -18.43 26.60
CA ILE A 175 -8.97 -18.57 25.15
C ILE A 175 -7.49 -18.70 24.82
N GLU A 176 -7.13 -19.70 24.02
CA GLU A 176 -5.73 -19.93 23.62
C GLU A 176 -5.15 -18.80 22.77
N ILE A 177 -3.88 -18.50 23.04
CA ILE A 177 -3.06 -17.50 22.35
C ILE A 177 -1.89 -18.22 21.71
N MET A 178 -1.68 -17.99 20.41
CA MET A 178 -0.58 -18.61 19.66
C MET A 178 0.57 -17.64 19.34
N ASP A 179 0.29 -16.34 19.31
CA ASP A 179 1.22 -15.29 18.89
C ASP A 179 0.90 -13.95 19.55
N TRP A 180 1.86 -13.01 19.40
CA TRP A 180 1.72 -11.67 19.97
C TRP A 180 0.50 -10.90 19.41
N THR A 181 0.18 -11.08 18.15
CA THR A 181 -0.95 -10.36 17.52
C THR A 181 -2.26 -10.81 18.15
N SER A 182 -2.48 -12.12 18.26
CA SER A 182 -3.68 -12.66 18.91
C SER A 182 -3.78 -12.27 20.38
N PHE A 183 -2.64 -12.20 21.09
CA PHE A 183 -2.61 -11.70 22.47
C PHE A 183 -3.05 -10.24 22.53
N ARG A 184 -2.44 -9.36 21.74
CA ARG A 184 -2.77 -7.94 21.72
C ARG A 184 -4.25 -7.69 21.40
N ASP A 185 -4.79 -8.39 20.41
CA ASP A 185 -6.18 -8.22 19.99
C ASP A 185 -7.16 -8.64 21.13
N LYS A 186 -6.82 -9.70 21.88
CA LYS A 186 -7.61 -10.12 23.04
C LYS A 186 -7.53 -9.11 24.18
N ILE A 187 -6.36 -8.52 24.45
CA ILE A 187 -6.22 -7.47 25.47
C ILE A 187 -7.01 -6.22 25.06
N GLN A 188 -6.93 -5.79 23.81
CA GLN A 188 -7.68 -4.63 23.29
C GLN A 188 -9.19 -4.81 23.40
N SER A 189 -9.69 -6.02 23.15
CA SER A 189 -11.12 -6.32 23.25
C SER A 189 -11.64 -6.30 24.69
N ASN A 190 -10.75 -6.37 25.70
CA ASN A 190 -11.08 -6.45 27.13
C ASN A 190 -10.42 -5.31 27.94
N LYS A 191 -10.11 -4.18 27.34
CA LYS A 191 -9.31 -3.11 27.95
C LYS A 191 -9.89 -2.46 29.22
N THR A 192 -11.18 -2.60 29.44
CA THR A 192 -11.86 -2.03 30.65
C THR A 192 -12.08 -3.02 31.77
N GLU A 193 -11.80 -4.31 31.56
CA GLU A 193 -12.12 -5.41 32.46
C GLU A 193 -10.87 -6.01 33.08
N ASN A 194 -11.04 -6.67 34.22
CA ASN A 194 -10.02 -7.57 34.76
C ASN A 194 -9.94 -8.80 33.86
N ILE A 195 -8.74 -9.14 33.45
CA ILE A 195 -8.46 -10.30 32.60
C ILE A 195 -7.61 -11.31 33.34
N THR A 196 -7.86 -12.58 33.06
CA THR A 196 -7.01 -13.69 33.50
C THR A 196 -6.12 -14.14 32.37
N ILE A 197 -4.81 -14.13 32.62
CA ILE A 197 -3.80 -14.50 31.63
C ILE A 197 -3.12 -15.79 32.07
N GLY A 198 -3.23 -16.84 31.25
CA GLY A 198 -2.45 -18.06 31.43
C GLY A 198 -1.07 -17.89 30.80
N ILE A 199 -0.02 -18.11 31.56
CA ILE A 199 1.37 -18.06 31.14
C ILE A 199 2.06 -19.39 31.34
N GLU A 200 3.09 -19.64 30.52
CA GLU A 200 4.05 -20.73 30.76
C GLU A 200 5.37 -20.12 31.22
N ARG A 201 5.77 -20.47 32.46
CA ARG A 201 7.04 -20.10 33.08
C ARG A 201 7.76 -21.37 33.50
N ASN A 202 8.99 -21.59 33.01
CA ASN A 202 9.77 -22.80 33.35
C ASN A 202 8.98 -24.11 33.13
N LYS A 203 8.25 -24.21 32.00
CA LYS A 203 7.36 -25.35 31.66
C LYS A 203 6.17 -25.58 32.61
N ARG A 204 5.86 -24.64 33.51
CA ARG A 204 4.69 -24.68 34.38
C ARG A 204 3.66 -23.67 33.93
N LEU A 205 2.41 -24.08 33.89
CA LEU A 205 1.31 -23.17 33.59
C LEU A 205 0.93 -22.43 34.89
N LEU A 206 0.86 -21.11 34.82
CA LEU A 206 0.49 -20.20 35.87
C LEU A 206 -0.63 -19.29 35.36
N GLU A 207 -1.49 -18.84 36.22
CA GLU A 207 -2.51 -17.86 35.92
C GLU A 207 -2.27 -16.58 36.74
N VAL A 208 -2.36 -15.43 36.07
CA VAL A 208 -2.25 -14.12 36.68
C VAL A 208 -3.45 -13.27 36.26
N SER A 209 -3.98 -12.50 37.21
CA SER A 209 -5.07 -11.57 36.93
C SER A 209 -4.57 -10.13 36.98
N LEU A 210 -4.95 -9.35 36.00
CA LEU A 210 -4.58 -7.94 35.91
C LEU A 210 -5.61 -7.15 35.07
N LYS A 211 -5.57 -5.82 35.21
CA LYS A 211 -6.37 -4.92 34.39
C LYS A 211 -5.47 -4.15 33.42
N PRO A 212 -5.78 -4.15 32.10
CA PRO A 212 -5.10 -3.29 31.13
C PRO A 212 -5.38 -1.81 31.46
N ASN A 213 -4.51 -0.92 30.96
CA ASN A 213 -4.78 0.52 31.01
C ASN A 213 -5.86 0.92 29.98
N GLU A 214 -6.26 2.21 29.98
CA GLU A 214 -7.31 2.75 29.11
C GLU A 214 -7.05 2.56 27.62
N ILE A 215 -5.78 2.48 27.22
CA ILE A 215 -5.36 2.21 25.84
C ILE A 215 -5.13 0.72 25.54
N GLY A 216 -5.51 -0.18 26.47
CA GLY A 216 -5.40 -1.62 26.27
C GLY A 216 -3.97 -2.16 26.35
N GLN A 217 -3.13 -1.58 27.20
CA GLN A 217 -1.76 -2.05 27.43
C GLN A 217 -1.60 -2.57 28.86
N ILE A 218 -0.75 -3.57 29.02
CA ILE A 218 -0.42 -4.15 30.34
C ILE A 218 1.01 -3.81 30.81
N GLY A 219 1.81 -3.21 29.94
CA GLY A 219 3.19 -2.78 30.25
C GLY A 219 4.22 -3.89 30.06
N VAL A 220 4.15 -4.62 28.94
CA VAL A 220 5.19 -5.58 28.52
C VAL A 220 5.70 -5.25 27.12
N SER A 221 6.97 -5.54 26.85
CA SER A 221 7.48 -5.70 25.50
C SER A 221 7.70 -7.19 25.20
N VAL A 222 7.61 -7.56 23.93
CA VAL A 222 7.81 -8.95 23.50
C VAL A 222 9.14 -9.13 22.80
N LYS A 223 9.64 -10.33 22.88
CA LYS A 223 10.86 -10.73 22.17
C LYS A 223 10.55 -10.79 20.67
N ILE A 224 10.98 -9.75 19.95
CA ILE A 224 10.91 -9.75 18.49
C ILE A 224 12.00 -10.69 17.95
N PRO A 225 11.64 -11.65 17.07
CA PRO A 225 12.64 -12.46 16.39
C PRO A 225 13.63 -11.58 15.62
N ASP A 226 14.86 -12.01 15.50
CA ASP A 226 15.88 -11.32 14.70
C ASP A 226 15.51 -11.45 13.21
N ILE A 227 14.81 -10.43 12.69
CA ILE A 227 14.42 -10.33 11.28
C ILE A 227 15.46 -9.44 10.61
N SER A 228 16.36 -10.05 9.86
CA SER A 228 17.46 -9.34 9.22
C SER A 228 17.13 -8.97 7.78
N PHE A 229 16.89 -7.69 7.55
CA PHE A 229 16.87 -7.13 6.20
C PHE A 229 18.28 -7.08 5.64
N GLN A 230 18.45 -7.54 4.40
CA GLN A 230 19.70 -7.47 3.68
C GLN A 230 19.62 -6.33 2.66
N ASN A 231 20.71 -5.60 2.47
CA ASN A 231 20.80 -4.58 1.45
C ASN A 231 21.78 -5.02 0.36
N LYS A 232 21.25 -5.34 -0.82
CA LYS A 232 22.05 -5.72 -1.98
C LYS A 232 22.43 -4.46 -2.74
N LYS A 233 23.72 -4.15 -2.80
CA LYS A 233 24.23 -3.14 -3.72
C LYS A 233 24.11 -3.64 -5.15
N LEU A 234 23.73 -2.76 -6.05
CA LEU A 234 23.51 -3.06 -7.45
C LEU A 234 24.53 -2.29 -8.32
N SER A 235 24.96 -2.89 -9.40
CA SER A 235 25.69 -2.20 -10.48
C SER A 235 24.75 -1.22 -11.20
N LEU A 236 25.31 -0.34 -12.03
CA LEU A 236 24.51 0.62 -12.80
C LEU A 236 23.47 -0.10 -13.70
N THR A 237 23.89 -1.15 -14.38
CA THR A 237 22.99 -1.93 -15.27
C THR A 237 21.90 -2.66 -14.49
N GLU A 238 22.23 -3.31 -13.38
CA GLU A 238 21.24 -3.92 -12.48
C GLU A 238 20.27 -2.87 -11.92
N SER A 239 20.76 -1.69 -11.56
CA SER A 239 19.93 -0.61 -11.02
C SER A 239 18.93 -0.07 -12.02
N ILE A 240 19.31 0.02 -13.31
CA ILE A 240 18.38 0.39 -14.39
C ILE A 240 17.27 -0.66 -14.52
N VAL A 241 17.63 -1.94 -14.59
CA VAL A 241 16.65 -3.03 -14.75
C VAL A 241 15.73 -3.13 -13.54
N GLU A 242 16.29 -3.13 -12.33
CA GLU A 242 15.50 -3.24 -11.10
C GLU A 242 14.64 -2.00 -10.83
N GLY A 243 15.18 -0.79 -11.12
CA GLY A 243 14.44 0.46 -11.00
C GLY A 243 13.29 0.55 -12.00
N PHE A 244 13.51 0.09 -13.24
CA PHE A 244 12.47 -0.01 -14.25
C PHE A 244 11.38 -0.99 -13.82
N ASN A 245 11.73 -2.19 -13.37
CA ASN A 245 10.80 -3.19 -12.89
C ASN A 245 10.00 -2.66 -11.70
N TYR A 246 10.66 -1.98 -10.76
CA TYR A 246 10.00 -1.38 -9.61
C TYR A 246 8.97 -0.32 -10.03
N GLY A 247 9.35 0.59 -10.92
CA GLY A 247 8.45 1.61 -11.47
C GLY A 247 7.26 1.02 -12.23
N TYR A 248 7.51 0.01 -13.07
CA TYR A 248 6.46 -0.71 -13.78
C TYR A 248 5.43 -1.34 -12.83
N TRP A 249 5.90 -2.08 -11.82
CA TRP A 249 4.99 -2.72 -10.86
C TRP A 249 4.29 -1.70 -9.96
N THR A 250 4.94 -0.58 -9.62
CA THR A 250 4.29 0.52 -8.89
C THR A 250 3.12 1.09 -9.70
N LEU A 251 3.33 1.38 -10.99
CA LEU A 251 2.27 1.86 -11.88
C LEU A 251 1.16 0.82 -12.05
N HIS A 252 1.53 -0.43 -12.34
CA HIS A 252 0.58 -1.54 -12.48
C HIS A 252 -0.30 -1.70 -11.24
N ASP A 253 0.32 -1.79 -10.06
CA ASP A 253 -0.39 -2.01 -8.81
C ASP A 253 -1.29 -0.83 -8.46
N TYR A 254 -0.87 0.41 -8.78
CA TYR A 254 -1.69 1.61 -8.61
C TYR A 254 -2.93 1.60 -9.53
N ILE A 255 -2.75 1.27 -10.81
CA ILE A 255 -3.87 1.13 -11.78
C ILE A 255 -4.85 0.04 -11.28
N TYR A 256 -4.31 -1.09 -10.84
CA TYR A 256 -5.13 -2.21 -10.39
C TYR A 256 -5.90 -1.90 -9.11
N GLN A 257 -5.29 -1.13 -8.20
CA GLN A 257 -5.91 -0.67 -6.96
C GLN A 257 -7.03 0.35 -7.22
N PHE A 258 -6.94 1.13 -8.30
CA PHE A 258 -7.90 2.18 -8.64
C PHE A 258 -9.33 1.65 -8.76
N LYS A 259 -9.53 0.39 -9.17
CA LYS A 259 -10.86 -0.24 -9.23
C LYS A 259 -11.60 -0.27 -7.89
N TYR A 260 -10.86 -0.29 -6.77
CA TYR A 260 -11.47 -0.33 -5.43
C TYR A 260 -12.07 1.00 -4.99
N ILE A 261 -11.67 2.12 -5.59
CA ILE A 261 -12.16 3.46 -5.27
C ILE A 261 -13.68 3.56 -5.48
N PHE A 262 -14.21 2.84 -6.48
CA PHE A 262 -15.65 2.84 -6.79
C PHE A 262 -16.49 2.01 -5.80
N SER A 263 -15.91 1.44 -4.78
CA SER A 263 -16.62 0.76 -3.70
C SER A 263 -16.86 1.70 -2.51
N LYS A 264 -17.88 1.41 -1.68
CA LYS A 264 -18.16 2.19 -0.46
C LYS A 264 -16.95 2.30 0.47
N LYS A 265 -16.22 1.18 0.69
CA LYS A 265 -15.00 1.18 1.51
C LYS A 265 -13.87 1.98 0.87
N GLY A 266 -13.69 1.87 -0.44
CA GLY A 266 -12.65 2.62 -1.16
C GLY A 266 -12.92 4.12 -1.15
N ALA A 267 -14.15 4.55 -1.34
CA ALA A 267 -14.52 5.95 -1.23
C ALA A 267 -14.19 6.53 0.16
N GLN A 268 -14.44 5.78 1.22
CA GLN A 268 -14.08 6.19 2.60
C GLN A 268 -12.56 6.26 2.84
N GLN A 269 -11.76 5.57 2.02
CA GLN A 269 -10.30 5.57 2.11
C GLN A 269 -9.65 6.64 1.22
N LEU A 270 -10.43 7.36 0.40
CA LEU A 270 -9.89 8.47 -0.37
C LEU A 270 -9.31 9.51 0.58
N GLY A 271 -8.01 9.79 0.37
CA GLY A 271 -7.26 10.77 1.14
C GLY A 271 -7.10 12.07 0.38
N GLY A 272 -7.12 13.17 1.11
CA GLY A 272 -6.83 14.51 0.62
C GLY A 272 -5.35 14.90 0.82
N PHE A 273 -5.09 16.19 0.97
CA PHE A 273 -3.73 16.72 1.13
C PHE A 273 -3.04 16.24 2.41
N GLY A 274 -3.79 16.01 3.50
CA GLY A 274 -3.26 15.45 4.75
C GLY A 274 -2.73 14.03 4.54
N THR A 275 -3.48 13.18 3.85
CA THR A 275 -3.05 11.82 3.49
C THR A 275 -1.82 11.85 2.58
N ILE A 276 -1.77 12.72 1.56
CA ILE A 276 -0.61 12.87 0.68
C ILE A 276 0.62 13.29 1.49
N GLY A 277 0.47 14.25 2.40
CA GLY A 277 1.55 14.67 3.30
C GLY A 277 2.06 13.53 4.18
N SER A 278 1.18 12.65 4.66
CA SER A 278 1.55 11.51 5.52
C SER A 278 2.34 10.40 4.80
N ILE A 279 2.38 10.39 3.47
CA ILE A 279 3.22 9.46 2.69
C ILE A 279 4.71 9.82 2.82
N PHE A 280 5.02 11.10 3.08
CA PHE A 280 6.41 11.50 3.31
C PHE A 280 6.91 11.02 4.67
N PRO A 281 8.22 10.69 4.79
CA PRO A 281 8.80 10.27 6.06
C PRO A 281 8.58 11.35 7.15
N SER A 282 8.23 10.92 8.37
CA SER A 282 8.05 11.80 9.53
C SER A 282 9.35 12.48 10.00
N SER A 283 10.50 11.92 9.63
CA SER A 283 11.84 12.50 9.83
C SER A 283 12.56 12.57 8.49
N TRP A 284 13.48 13.53 8.35
CA TRP A 284 14.19 13.73 7.10
C TRP A 284 14.97 12.47 6.68
N ASN A 285 14.59 11.91 5.55
CA ASN A 285 15.19 10.70 4.98
C ASN A 285 15.22 10.83 3.46
N TRP A 286 16.39 11.01 2.89
CA TRP A 286 16.57 11.18 1.44
C TRP A 286 16.01 10.03 0.60
N LYS A 287 16.22 8.76 1.03
CA LYS A 287 15.68 7.60 0.32
C LYS A 287 14.15 7.64 0.30
N GLY A 288 13.54 7.89 1.47
CA GLY A 288 12.08 8.01 1.60
C GLY A 288 11.52 9.18 0.80
N PHE A 289 12.16 10.35 0.87
CA PHE A 289 11.77 11.53 0.09
C PHE A 289 11.72 11.24 -1.41
N TRP A 290 12.81 10.69 -1.97
CA TRP A 290 12.86 10.36 -3.40
C TRP A 290 11.87 9.25 -3.77
N HIS A 291 11.67 8.27 -2.88
CA HIS A 291 10.69 7.20 -3.11
C HIS A 291 9.26 7.76 -3.21
N THR A 292 8.88 8.65 -2.31
CA THR A 292 7.56 9.32 -2.35
C THR A 292 7.45 10.24 -3.56
N THR A 293 8.51 10.97 -3.92
CA THR A 293 8.53 11.83 -5.12
C THR A 293 8.31 11.01 -6.39
N ALA A 294 8.99 9.87 -6.53
CA ALA A 294 8.79 8.97 -7.69
C ALA A 294 7.36 8.43 -7.73
N LEU A 295 6.82 8.01 -6.59
CA LEU A 295 5.45 7.52 -6.48
C LEU A 295 4.45 8.60 -6.90
N LEU A 296 4.58 9.82 -6.39
CA LEU A 296 3.69 10.94 -6.74
C LEU A 296 3.79 11.29 -8.23
N SER A 297 5.00 11.25 -8.81
CA SER A 297 5.18 11.48 -10.25
C SER A 297 4.41 10.46 -11.10
N ILE A 298 4.46 9.18 -10.72
CA ILE A 298 3.69 8.10 -11.39
C ILE A 298 2.18 8.28 -11.18
N ILE A 299 1.75 8.62 -9.96
CA ILE A 299 0.34 8.88 -9.66
C ILE A 299 -0.20 10.05 -10.50
N LEU A 300 0.54 11.16 -10.57
CA LEU A 300 0.17 12.33 -11.39
C LEU A 300 0.08 11.97 -12.87
N ALA A 301 1.03 11.17 -13.38
CA ALA A 301 0.97 10.71 -14.77
C ALA A 301 -0.31 9.90 -15.03
N PHE A 302 -0.63 8.94 -14.16
CA PHE A 302 -1.83 8.11 -14.29
C PHE A 302 -3.11 8.93 -14.19
N MET A 303 -3.22 9.81 -13.18
CA MET A 303 -4.40 10.64 -12.98
C MET A 303 -4.66 11.56 -14.16
N ASN A 304 -3.60 12.15 -14.75
CA ASN A 304 -3.73 13.01 -15.91
C ASN A 304 -4.13 12.28 -17.20
N VAL A 305 -3.92 10.97 -17.30
CA VAL A 305 -4.39 10.15 -18.45
C VAL A 305 -5.88 9.80 -18.33
N LEU A 306 -6.47 9.89 -17.13
CA LEU A 306 -7.88 9.53 -16.98
C LEU A 306 -8.77 10.38 -17.88
N PRO A 307 -9.82 9.80 -18.51
CA PRO A 307 -10.71 10.49 -19.43
C PRO A 307 -11.70 11.40 -18.65
N ILE A 308 -11.18 12.27 -17.81
CA ILE A 308 -11.96 13.22 -17.02
C ILE A 308 -11.79 14.60 -17.68
N PRO A 309 -12.85 15.21 -18.23
CA PRO A 309 -12.80 16.59 -18.71
C PRO A 309 -12.27 17.50 -17.57
N ALA A 310 -11.44 18.47 -17.88
CA ALA A 310 -10.61 19.28 -16.99
C ALA A 310 -9.24 18.68 -16.59
N LEU A 311 -8.95 17.44 -16.95
CA LEU A 311 -7.59 16.87 -16.95
C LEU A 311 -7.08 16.73 -18.39
N ASP A 312 -5.76 16.54 -18.57
CA ASP A 312 -5.13 16.35 -19.88
C ASP A 312 -5.79 15.19 -20.66
N GLY A 313 -6.15 14.10 -19.98
CA GLY A 313 -6.82 12.94 -20.56
C GLY A 313 -8.19 13.25 -21.16
N GLY A 314 -8.93 14.23 -20.64
CA GLY A 314 -10.18 14.71 -21.23
C GLY A 314 -9.92 15.39 -22.59
N HIS A 315 -8.90 16.23 -22.67
CA HIS A 315 -8.47 16.85 -23.93
C HIS A 315 -7.98 15.82 -24.93
N VAL A 316 -7.23 14.82 -24.47
CA VAL A 316 -6.77 13.67 -25.28
C VAL A 316 -7.98 12.95 -25.91
N MET A 317 -9.08 12.74 -25.18
CA MET A 317 -10.31 12.14 -25.70
C MET A 317 -10.93 12.98 -26.83
N PHE A 318 -10.98 14.31 -26.67
CA PHE A 318 -11.50 15.20 -27.70
C PHE A 318 -10.62 15.20 -28.95
N LEU A 319 -9.30 15.13 -28.80
CA LEU A 319 -8.35 15.02 -29.92
C LEU A 319 -8.47 13.66 -30.63
N PHE A 320 -8.69 12.56 -29.92
CA PHE A 320 -8.97 11.26 -30.53
C PHE A 320 -10.27 11.31 -31.34
N TYR A 321 -11.34 11.92 -30.80
CA TYR A 321 -12.57 12.10 -31.55
C TYR A 321 -12.34 12.89 -32.83
N GLU A 322 -11.59 14.01 -32.78
CA GLU A 322 -11.24 14.82 -33.96
C GLU A 322 -10.45 14.02 -34.99
N MET A 323 -9.49 13.21 -34.55
CA MET A 323 -8.67 12.36 -35.45
C MET A 323 -9.50 11.27 -36.14
N ILE A 324 -10.50 10.70 -35.49
CA ILE A 324 -11.35 9.63 -36.03
C ILE A 324 -12.47 10.20 -36.89
N SER A 325 -13.12 11.26 -36.44
CA SER A 325 -14.28 11.85 -37.12
C SER A 325 -13.91 12.84 -38.21
N GLY A 326 -12.66 13.34 -38.22
CA GLY A 326 -12.21 14.42 -39.10
C GLY A 326 -12.81 15.79 -38.78
N LYS A 327 -13.57 15.93 -37.67
CA LYS A 327 -14.25 17.16 -37.28
C LYS A 327 -13.95 17.48 -35.81
N LYS A 328 -13.70 18.74 -35.51
CA LYS A 328 -13.59 19.20 -34.11
C LYS A 328 -14.91 19.01 -33.38
N PRO A 329 -14.89 18.60 -32.10
CA PRO A 329 -16.06 18.63 -31.25
C PRO A 329 -16.65 20.06 -31.17
N ASN A 330 -17.92 20.16 -30.88
CA ASN A 330 -18.57 21.45 -30.71
C ASN A 330 -18.01 22.18 -29.49
N ASP A 331 -17.66 23.47 -29.64
CA ASP A 331 -17.00 24.25 -28.57
C ASP A 331 -17.88 24.33 -27.30
N LYS A 332 -19.20 24.53 -27.43
CA LYS A 332 -20.10 24.52 -26.27
C LYS A 332 -20.12 23.17 -25.54
N PHE A 333 -20.06 22.07 -26.31
CA PHE A 333 -19.96 20.74 -25.70
C PHE A 333 -18.67 20.56 -24.90
N MET A 334 -17.53 21.01 -25.44
CA MET A 334 -16.24 20.95 -24.76
C MET A 334 -16.25 21.80 -23.48
N GLU A 335 -16.81 23.02 -23.55
CA GLU A 335 -16.97 23.94 -22.41
C GLU A 335 -17.81 23.31 -21.28
N TYR A 336 -19.00 22.76 -21.60
CA TYR A 336 -19.84 22.10 -20.61
C TYR A 336 -19.17 20.84 -20.02
N ALA A 337 -18.48 20.06 -20.85
CA ALA A 337 -17.75 18.90 -20.37
C ALA A 337 -16.63 19.29 -19.40
N GLN A 338 -15.84 20.33 -19.73
CA GLN A 338 -14.78 20.85 -18.85
C GLN A 338 -15.36 21.39 -17.54
N MET A 339 -16.45 22.16 -17.59
CA MET A 339 -17.11 22.67 -16.40
C MET A 339 -17.63 21.53 -15.51
N PHE A 340 -18.23 20.49 -16.10
CA PHE A 340 -18.64 19.30 -15.37
C PHE A 340 -17.45 18.61 -14.72
N GLY A 341 -16.35 18.39 -15.46
CA GLY A 341 -15.11 17.79 -14.94
C GLY A 341 -14.51 18.59 -13.80
N PHE A 342 -14.49 19.92 -13.92
CA PHE A 342 -14.02 20.82 -12.87
C PHE A 342 -14.82 20.66 -11.56
N PHE A 343 -16.15 20.70 -11.65
CA PHE A 343 -17.00 20.52 -10.47
C PHE A 343 -16.90 19.12 -9.88
N LEU A 344 -16.73 18.09 -10.71
CA LEU A 344 -16.48 16.73 -10.25
C LEU A 344 -15.18 16.65 -9.45
N LEU A 345 -14.08 17.20 -9.99
CA LEU A 345 -12.78 17.23 -9.30
C LEU A 345 -12.84 18.04 -8.01
N LEU A 346 -13.50 19.20 -8.03
CA LEU A 346 -13.70 20.04 -6.85
C LEU A 346 -14.46 19.26 -5.75
N ALA A 347 -15.53 18.57 -6.12
CA ALA A 347 -16.30 17.73 -5.19
C ALA A 347 -15.44 16.59 -4.60
N LEU A 348 -14.62 15.93 -5.43
CA LEU A 348 -13.71 14.88 -4.98
C LEU A 348 -12.65 15.43 -4.01
N VAL A 349 -12.08 16.61 -4.29
CA VAL A 349 -11.09 17.25 -3.39
C VAL A 349 -11.73 17.62 -2.05
N ILE A 350 -12.93 18.20 -2.06
CA ILE A 350 -13.67 18.53 -0.83
C ILE A 350 -13.96 17.25 -0.03
N TYR A 351 -14.44 16.21 -0.69
CA TYR A 351 -14.75 14.92 -0.07
C TYR A 351 -13.49 14.27 0.55
N ALA A 352 -12.39 14.21 -0.19
CA ALA A 352 -11.14 13.61 0.27
C ALA A 352 -10.54 14.35 1.47
N ASN A 353 -10.53 15.70 1.45
CA ASN A 353 -10.07 16.49 2.60
C ASN A 353 -11.04 16.39 3.79
N GLY A 354 -12.34 16.26 3.54
CA GLY A 354 -13.33 15.96 4.57
C GLY A 354 -13.06 14.63 5.27
N ASN A 355 -12.72 13.59 4.51
CA ASN A 355 -12.29 12.30 5.06
C ASN A 355 -11.02 12.42 5.91
N ASP A 356 -10.05 13.23 5.49
CA ASP A 356 -8.81 13.46 6.27
C ASP A 356 -9.13 14.11 7.62
N ILE A 357 -9.98 15.14 7.63
CA ILE A 357 -10.42 15.82 8.86
C ILE A 357 -11.18 14.84 9.76
N TYR A 358 -12.11 14.09 9.20
CA TYR A 358 -12.88 13.10 9.97
C TYR A 358 -11.96 12.07 10.64
N ARG A 359 -10.98 11.53 9.91
CA ARG A 359 -9.99 10.57 10.44
C ARG A 359 -9.04 11.16 11.47
N ALA A 360 -8.77 12.45 11.41
CA ALA A 360 -7.94 13.13 12.40
C ALA A 360 -8.68 13.41 13.71
N LEU A 361 -10.02 13.47 13.70
CA LEU A 361 -10.86 13.78 14.86
C LEU A 361 -11.47 12.52 15.53
N SER A 362 -11.50 11.37 14.82
CA SER A 362 -12.02 10.08 15.31
C SER A 362 -10.92 9.20 15.90
#